data_d10cdfd6817666efcc6a848386fc12e8
#
_entry.id   d10cdfd6817666efcc6a848386fc12e8
#
_cell.length_a   1.000
_cell.length_b   1.000
_cell.length_c   1.000
_cell.angle_alpha   90.00
_cell.angle_beta   90.00
_cell.angle_gamma   90.00
#
_symmetry.space_group_name_H-M   'P 1'
#
loop_
_entity.id
_entity.type
_entity.pdbx_description
1 polymer ?
#
loop_
_entity_poly.entity_id
_entity_poly.type
_entity_poly.pdbx_seq_one_letter_code
_entity_poly.pdbx_strand_id
1 'polypeptide(L)'
;VLVIPELMRVLLDDYFYDWDDAWNIVTKTVAYTNHTVMAEALEKWPQDMVRSLLPRLYMIIEEINRRFKYDVDHRGLCGIFNNVSILKEGQVHMANLAVVGSHSVNGVAKLHSEILVNDVFKDFVTIYPDKFNNKTNGITHRRWLLFSNPQLTQLLEDTIGDEFKTNPEKLEDLMAHVDDEALQAKFMDVKLERKKILAAYVKENLGIDID
;
A
#
# COMPACT_ATOMS: atom_id res chain seq x y z
N VAL A 1 -7.60 7.01 -6.59
CA VAL A 1 -8.92 6.37 -6.45
C VAL A 1 -9.93 6.93 -7.45
N LEU A 2 -9.86 8.22 -7.78
CA LEU A 2 -10.81 8.89 -8.70
C LEU A 2 -10.84 8.29 -10.13
N VAL A 3 -9.90 7.43 -10.50
CA VAL A 3 -9.97 6.68 -11.76
C VAL A 3 -11.26 5.85 -11.89
N ILE A 4 -11.83 5.39 -10.77
CA ILE A 4 -13.07 4.60 -10.76
C ILE A 4 -14.25 5.42 -11.31
N PRO A 5 -14.63 6.57 -10.70
CA PRO A 5 -15.73 7.35 -11.24
C PRO A 5 -15.37 8.06 -12.57
N GLU A 6 -14.08 8.35 -12.84
CA GLU A 6 -13.68 8.94 -14.11
C GLU A 6 -13.79 7.94 -15.27
N LEU A 7 -13.35 6.70 -15.09
CA LEU A 7 -13.52 5.67 -16.12
C LEU A 7 -15.00 5.37 -16.36
N MET A 8 -15.84 5.37 -15.30
CA MET A 8 -17.30 5.32 -15.46
C MET A 8 -17.82 6.48 -16.29
N ARG A 9 -17.39 7.73 -16.00
CA ARG A 9 -17.80 8.90 -16.77
C ARG A 9 -17.47 8.74 -18.27
N VAL A 10 -16.23 8.38 -18.57
CA VAL A 10 -15.77 8.17 -19.96
C VAL A 10 -16.64 7.12 -20.66
N LEU A 11 -16.87 5.97 -20.01
CA LEU A 11 -17.67 4.90 -20.61
C LEU A 11 -19.16 5.32 -20.80
N LEU A 12 -19.74 5.99 -19.81
CA LEU A 12 -21.14 6.42 -19.86
C LEU A 12 -21.37 7.62 -20.82
N ASP A 13 -20.55 8.67 -20.69
CA ASP A 13 -20.82 9.96 -21.31
C ASP A 13 -20.16 10.08 -22.70
N ASP A 14 -18.96 9.51 -22.89
CA ASP A 14 -18.21 9.64 -24.14
C ASP A 14 -18.45 8.43 -25.07
N TYR A 15 -18.64 7.22 -24.51
CA TYR A 15 -18.83 5.98 -25.25
C TYR A 15 -20.23 5.39 -25.18
N PHE A 16 -21.15 5.98 -24.42
CA PHE A 16 -22.57 5.62 -24.32
C PHE A 16 -22.84 4.17 -23.89
N TYR A 17 -21.97 3.60 -23.07
CA TYR A 17 -22.26 2.31 -22.43
C TYR A 17 -23.41 2.46 -21.44
N ASP A 18 -24.18 1.40 -21.23
CA ASP A 18 -25.07 1.36 -20.08
C ASP A 18 -24.26 1.22 -18.75
N TRP A 19 -24.94 1.43 -17.63
CA TRP A 19 -24.29 1.43 -16.32
C TRP A 19 -23.64 0.08 -15.98
N ASP A 20 -24.33 -1.02 -16.25
CA ASP A 20 -23.91 -2.34 -15.77
C ASP A 20 -22.71 -2.83 -16.59
N ASP A 21 -22.69 -2.59 -17.89
CA ASP A 21 -21.54 -2.86 -18.74
C ASP A 21 -20.33 -1.99 -18.37
N ALA A 22 -20.53 -0.68 -18.18
CA ALA A 22 -19.48 0.23 -17.74
C ALA A 22 -18.91 -0.19 -16.38
N TRP A 23 -19.76 -0.51 -15.41
CA TRP A 23 -19.33 -0.98 -14.08
C TRP A 23 -18.56 -2.30 -14.12
N ASN A 24 -19.00 -3.25 -14.95
CA ASN A 24 -18.29 -4.51 -15.17
C ASN A 24 -16.88 -4.29 -15.75
N ILE A 25 -16.73 -3.34 -16.68
CA ILE A 25 -15.41 -2.97 -17.23
C ILE A 25 -14.54 -2.35 -16.13
N VAL A 26 -15.05 -1.34 -15.39
CA VAL A 26 -14.31 -0.64 -14.34
C VAL A 26 -13.83 -1.62 -13.28
N THR A 27 -14.74 -2.42 -12.73
CA THR A 27 -14.42 -3.35 -11.63
C THR A 27 -13.47 -4.47 -12.05
N LYS A 28 -13.35 -4.79 -13.34
CA LYS A 28 -12.35 -5.74 -13.86
C LYS A 28 -11.02 -5.07 -14.22
N THR A 29 -10.99 -3.75 -14.35
CA THR A 29 -9.81 -2.99 -14.78
C THR A 29 -8.92 -2.59 -13.62
N VAL A 30 -9.51 -2.19 -12.47
CA VAL A 30 -8.75 -1.60 -11.37
C VAL A 30 -8.56 -2.56 -10.21
N ALA A 31 -7.44 -2.43 -9.53
CA ALA A 31 -7.11 -3.10 -8.28
C ALA A 31 -6.63 -2.06 -7.24
N TYR A 32 -6.78 -2.38 -5.98
CA TYR A 32 -6.39 -1.50 -4.88
C TYR A 32 -5.31 -2.13 -4.01
N THR A 33 -4.16 -1.47 -3.89
CA THR A 33 -3.14 -1.79 -2.90
C THR A 33 -3.24 -0.81 -1.74
N ASN A 34 -3.48 -1.34 -0.53
CA ASN A 34 -3.45 -0.53 0.69
C ASN A 34 -2.03 -0.53 1.27
N HIS A 35 -1.56 0.64 1.73
CA HIS A 35 -0.23 0.84 2.32
C HIS A 35 -0.27 1.27 3.78
N THR A 36 -1.47 1.35 4.41
CA THR A 36 -1.61 1.83 5.79
C THR A 36 -2.73 1.10 6.53
N VAL A 37 -2.57 1.00 7.85
CA VAL A 37 -3.61 0.52 8.77
C VAL A 37 -4.17 1.64 9.66
N MET A 38 -3.56 2.82 9.60
CA MET A 38 -3.93 3.97 10.43
C MET A 38 -5.16 4.67 9.86
N ALA A 39 -6.22 4.78 10.64
CA ALA A 39 -7.49 5.35 10.21
C ALA A 39 -7.38 6.80 9.73
N GLU A 40 -6.48 7.59 10.34
CA GLU A 40 -6.19 8.98 9.95
C GLU A 40 -5.48 9.11 8.61
N ALA A 41 -4.78 8.07 8.16
CA ALA A 41 -4.11 8.04 6.87
C ALA A 41 -5.01 7.51 5.73
N LEU A 42 -6.21 7.02 6.04
CA LEU A 42 -7.21 6.67 5.04
C LEU A 42 -7.87 7.96 4.52
N GLU A 43 -7.63 8.23 3.25
CA GLU A 43 -8.03 9.47 2.58
C GLU A 43 -9.55 9.70 2.62
N LYS A 44 -9.96 10.89 3.07
CA LYS A 44 -11.35 11.33 3.12
C LYS A 44 -11.43 12.76 2.63
N TRP A 45 -12.49 13.09 1.86
CA TRP A 45 -12.72 14.43 1.32
C TRP A 45 -14.13 14.93 1.63
N PRO A 46 -14.31 16.22 1.98
CA PRO A 46 -15.65 16.78 2.15
C PRO A 46 -16.48 16.58 0.88
N GLN A 47 -17.71 16.09 1.03
CA GLN A 47 -18.61 15.86 -0.11
C GLN A 47 -18.87 17.13 -0.92
N ASP A 48 -19.06 18.28 -0.24
CA ASP A 48 -19.31 19.56 -0.90
C ASP A 48 -18.12 20.03 -1.73
N MET A 49 -16.90 19.76 -1.29
CA MET A 49 -15.70 20.05 -2.06
C MET A 49 -15.65 19.19 -3.34
N VAL A 50 -15.86 17.88 -3.22
CA VAL A 50 -15.87 16.99 -4.39
C VAL A 50 -17.01 17.34 -5.35
N ARG A 51 -18.20 17.63 -4.81
CA ARG A 51 -19.36 18.04 -5.59
C ARG A 51 -19.11 19.35 -6.36
N SER A 52 -18.45 20.33 -5.75
CA SER A 52 -18.18 21.62 -6.38
C SER A 52 -17.08 21.56 -7.45
N LEU A 53 -16.03 20.78 -7.20
CA LEU A 53 -14.88 20.69 -8.11
C LEU A 53 -15.08 19.67 -9.22
N LEU A 54 -15.77 18.56 -8.94
CA LEU A 54 -15.95 17.42 -9.84
C LEU A 54 -17.43 16.94 -9.85
N PRO A 55 -18.37 17.79 -10.25
CA PRO A 55 -19.80 17.53 -10.07
C PRO A 55 -20.25 16.23 -10.75
N ARG A 56 -19.78 15.93 -11.95
CA ARG A 56 -20.17 14.71 -12.66
C ARG A 56 -19.61 13.44 -11.97
N LEU A 57 -18.36 13.47 -11.52
CA LEU A 57 -17.75 12.36 -10.79
C LEU A 57 -18.47 12.14 -9.45
N TYR A 58 -18.85 13.23 -8.78
CA TYR A 58 -19.61 13.14 -7.53
C TYR A 58 -20.97 12.44 -7.74
N MET A 59 -21.70 12.79 -8.78
CA MET A 59 -22.96 12.10 -9.15
C MET A 59 -22.74 10.60 -9.39
N ILE A 60 -21.66 10.24 -10.05
CA ILE A 60 -21.30 8.82 -10.27
C ILE A 60 -20.97 8.13 -8.95
N ILE A 61 -20.22 8.78 -8.05
CA ILE A 61 -19.92 8.24 -6.71
C ILE A 61 -21.22 8.04 -5.91
N GLU A 62 -22.16 8.98 -5.97
CA GLU A 62 -23.48 8.84 -5.33
C GLU A 62 -24.23 7.61 -5.86
N GLU A 63 -24.23 7.41 -7.17
CA GLU A 63 -24.92 6.27 -7.78
C GLU A 63 -24.20 4.93 -7.46
N ILE A 64 -22.85 4.92 -7.44
CA ILE A 64 -22.09 3.74 -6.99
C ILE A 64 -22.47 3.40 -5.54
N ASN A 65 -22.48 4.39 -4.65
CA ASN A 65 -22.83 4.18 -3.25
C ASN A 65 -24.28 3.70 -3.07
N ARG A 66 -25.22 4.23 -3.86
CA ARG A 66 -26.63 3.82 -3.85
C ARG A 66 -26.81 2.36 -4.30
N ARG A 67 -26.15 1.97 -5.39
CA ARG A 67 -26.20 0.58 -5.91
C ARG A 67 -25.50 -0.38 -4.96
N PHE A 68 -24.37 0.01 -4.39
CA PHE A 68 -23.66 -0.77 -3.38
C PHE A 68 -24.54 -1.00 -2.13
N LYS A 69 -25.25 0.05 -1.66
CA LYS A 69 -26.21 -0.10 -0.57
C LYS A 69 -27.29 -1.12 -0.90
N TYR A 70 -27.86 -1.04 -2.09
CA TYR A 70 -28.88 -1.97 -2.56
C TYR A 70 -28.37 -3.43 -2.54
N ASP A 71 -27.16 -3.67 -3.04
CA ASP A 71 -26.54 -5.00 -3.03
C ASP A 71 -26.31 -5.52 -1.60
N VAL A 72 -25.79 -4.70 -0.70
CA VAL A 72 -25.57 -5.04 0.71
C VAL A 72 -26.89 -5.37 1.43
N ASP A 73 -27.93 -4.57 1.19
CA ASP A 73 -29.26 -4.78 1.77
C ASP A 73 -29.89 -6.11 1.28
N HIS A 74 -29.77 -6.43 -0.02
CA HIS A 74 -30.29 -7.67 -0.61
C HIS A 74 -29.56 -8.93 -0.12
N ARG A 75 -28.30 -8.78 0.32
CA ARG A 75 -27.56 -9.88 0.98
C ARG A 75 -27.89 -10.04 2.46
N GLY A 76 -28.79 -9.24 3.00
CA GLY A 76 -29.16 -9.26 4.42
C GLY A 76 -28.10 -8.65 5.35
N LEU A 77 -27.19 -7.84 4.81
CA LEU A 77 -26.03 -7.25 5.52
C LEU A 77 -26.24 -5.77 5.86
N CYS A 78 -27.46 -5.29 5.92
CA CYS A 78 -27.78 -3.86 6.16
C CYS A 78 -27.13 -3.31 7.45
N GLY A 79 -26.94 -4.13 8.48
CA GLY A 79 -26.34 -3.73 9.76
C GLY A 79 -24.90 -3.24 9.65
N ILE A 80 -24.14 -3.65 8.64
CA ILE A 80 -22.73 -3.26 8.45
C ILE A 80 -22.57 -2.14 7.42
N PHE A 81 -23.63 -1.74 6.69
CA PHE A 81 -23.53 -0.78 5.60
C PHE A 81 -22.88 0.55 6.04
N ASN A 82 -23.21 1.06 7.23
CA ASN A 82 -22.65 2.31 7.70
C ASN A 82 -21.12 2.29 7.83
N ASN A 83 -20.52 1.13 8.10
CA ASN A 83 -19.07 0.99 8.21
C ASN A 83 -18.38 1.00 6.83
N VAL A 84 -19.05 0.46 5.80
CA VAL A 84 -18.50 0.28 4.45
C VAL A 84 -18.97 1.34 3.45
N SER A 85 -19.92 2.22 3.84
CA SER A 85 -20.45 3.27 2.97
C SER A 85 -19.36 4.18 2.42
N ILE A 86 -19.43 4.48 1.12
CA ILE A 86 -18.52 5.41 0.44
C ILE A 86 -18.82 6.86 0.88
N LEU A 87 -20.11 7.18 1.02
CA LEU A 87 -20.56 8.50 1.45
C LEU A 87 -21.14 8.41 2.86
N LYS A 88 -20.45 8.98 3.84
CA LYS A 88 -20.94 9.08 5.22
C LYS A 88 -20.34 10.29 5.95
N GLU A 89 -21.02 10.77 6.96
CA GLU A 89 -20.54 11.86 7.83
C GLU A 89 -20.10 13.11 7.04
N GLY A 90 -20.77 13.41 5.90
CA GLY A 90 -20.43 14.55 5.04
C GLY A 90 -19.12 14.38 4.25
N GLN A 91 -18.55 13.18 4.21
CA GLN A 91 -17.28 12.88 3.55
C GLN A 91 -17.40 11.76 2.51
N VAL A 92 -16.51 11.80 1.51
CA VAL A 92 -16.24 10.72 0.56
C VAL A 92 -15.07 9.90 1.13
N HIS A 93 -15.32 8.64 1.45
CA HIS A 93 -14.32 7.70 1.95
C HIS A 93 -13.63 7.00 0.78
N MET A 94 -12.44 7.46 0.41
CA MET A 94 -11.74 7.02 -0.80
C MET A 94 -11.34 5.54 -0.73
N ALA A 95 -10.90 5.05 0.42
CA ALA A 95 -10.59 3.64 0.60
C ALA A 95 -11.83 2.74 0.37
N ASN A 96 -13.00 3.15 0.85
CA ASN A 96 -14.24 2.41 0.65
C ASN A 96 -14.62 2.37 -0.84
N LEU A 97 -14.50 3.51 -1.54
CA LEU A 97 -14.70 3.57 -2.99
C LEU A 97 -13.72 2.65 -3.73
N ALA A 98 -12.44 2.63 -3.31
CA ALA A 98 -11.42 1.79 -3.90
C ALA A 98 -11.73 0.30 -3.72
N VAL A 99 -12.17 -0.13 -2.52
CA VAL A 99 -12.54 -1.53 -2.25
C VAL A 99 -13.76 -1.94 -3.08
N VAL A 100 -14.79 -1.09 -3.16
CA VAL A 100 -16.02 -1.38 -3.92
C VAL A 100 -15.71 -1.52 -5.41
N GLY A 101 -14.94 -0.59 -5.98
CA GLY A 101 -14.66 -0.50 -7.41
C GLY A 101 -13.53 -1.40 -7.94
N SER A 102 -12.83 -2.12 -7.08
CA SER A 102 -11.68 -2.96 -7.50
C SER A 102 -12.03 -4.44 -7.54
N HIS A 103 -11.40 -5.20 -8.45
CA HIS A 103 -11.52 -6.67 -8.45
C HIS A 103 -10.66 -7.34 -7.39
N SER A 104 -9.59 -6.68 -6.92
CA SER A 104 -8.64 -7.23 -5.97
C SER A 104 -8.14 -6.13 -5.04
N VAL A 105 -8.01 -6.46 -3.76
CA VAL A 105 -7.47 -5.59 -2.71
C VAL A 105 -6.35 -6.32 -2.00
N ASN A 106 -5.17 -5.73 -1.93
CA ASN A 106 -4.06 -6.36 -1.24
C ASN A 106 -3.38 -5.45 -0.21
N GLY A 107 -2.89 -6.09 0.85
CA GLY A 107 -1.84 -5.53 1.69
C GLY A 107 -0.46 -5.81 1.12
N VAL A 108 0.58 -5.25 1.76
CA VAL A 108 1.97 -5.26 1.24
C VAL A 108 2.94 -6.12 2.06
N ALA A 109 2.43 -6.83 3.06
CA ALA A 109 3.13 -7.84 3.85
C ALA A 109 2.10 -8.77 4.48
N LYS A 110 2.48 -9.98 4.88
CA LYS A 110 1.58 -10.96 5.48
C LYS A 110 0.83 -10.38 6.67
N LEU A 111 1.55 -9.88 7.68
CA LEU A 111 0.96 -9.27 8.87
C LEU A 111 0.06 -8.07 8.52
N HIS A 112 0.49 -7.20 7.60
CA HIS A 112 -0.33 -6.08 7.14
C HIS A 112 -1.65 -6.56 6.55
N SER A 113 -1.62 -7.57 5.68
CA SER A 113 -2.82 -8.13 5.05
C SER A 113 -3.74 -8.80 6.08
N GLU A 114 -3.20 -9.46 7.10
CA GLU A 114 -3.98 -10.03 8.21
C GLU A 114 -4.70 -8.93 9.01
N ILE A 115 -4.03 -7.80 9.30
CA ILE A 115 -4.65 -6.65 9.97
C ILE A 115 -5.76 -6.03 9.10
N LEU A 116 -5.53 -5.91 7.79
CA LEU A 116 -6.57 -5.40 6.88
C LEU A 116 -7.84 -6.26 6.92
N VAL A 117 -7.69 -7.58 6.90
CA VAL A 117 -8.80 -8.53 6.88
C VAL A 117 -9.53 -8.58 8.23
N ASN A 118 -8.79 -8.60 9.33
CA ASN A 118 -9.35 -8.83 10.67
C ASN A 118 -9.89 -7.54 11.32
N ASP A 119 -9.33 -6.38 10.96
CA ASP A 119 -9.64 -5.11 11.63
C ASP A 119 -10.15 -4.05 10.65
N VAL A 120 -9.28 -3.57 9.75
CA VAL A 120 -9.54 -2.36 8.95
C VAL A 120 -10.71 -2.53 7.98
N PHE A 121 -10.77 -3.65 7.26
CA PHE A 121 -11.77 -3.96 6.23
C PHE A 121 -12.60 -5.20 6.55
N LYS A 122 -12.70 -5.60 7.81
CA LYS A 122 -13.44 -6.81 8.22
C LYS A 122 -14.86 -6.90 7.68
N ASP A 123 -15.58 -5.76 7.66
CA ASP A 123 -16.95 -5.71 7.15
C ASP A 123 -16.99 -5.86 5.63
N PHE A 124 -15.97 -5.34 4.91
CA PHE A 124 -15.81 -5.59 3.48
C PHE A 124 -15.47 -7.06 3.18
N VAL A 125 -14.69 -7.72 4.03
CA VAL A 125 -14.40 -9.16 3.88
C VAL A 125 -15.67 -9.98 3.98
N THR A 126 -16.61 -9.60 4.85
CA THR A 126 -17.92 -10.23 4.93
C THR A 126 -18.70 -10.12 3.62
N ILE A 127 -18.60 -8.99 2.92
CA ILE A 127 -19.28 -8.74 1.63
C ILE A 127 -18.54 -9.41 0.47
N TYR A 128 -17.19 -9.36 0.48
CA TYR A 128 -16.30 -9.77 -0.61
C TYR A 128 -15.16 -10.67 -0.10
N PRO A 129 -15.43 -11.91 0.36
CA PRO A 129 -14.44 -12.77 1.01
C PRO A 129 -13.21 -13.07 0.12
N ASP A 130 -13.42 -13.19 -1.18
CA ASP A 130 -12.36 -13.58 -2.13
C ASP A 130 -11.57 -12.38 -2.71
N LYS A 131 -11.93 -11.15 -2.33
CA LYS A 131 -11.31 -9.94 -2.90
C LYS A 131 -9.95 -9.62 -2.28
N PHE A 132 -9.72 -10.04 -1.02
CA PHE A 132 -8.55 -9.67 -0.22
C PHE A 132 -7.41 -10.68 -0.34
N ASN A 133 -6.19 -10.17 -0.55
CA ASN A 133 -5.00 -11.02 -0.67
C ASN A 133 -3.74 -10.28 -0.21
N ASN A 134 -2.61 -10.99 -0.16
CA ASN A 134 -1.31 -10.43 0.17
C ASN A 134 -0.41 -10.37 -1.07
N LYS A 135 0.28 -9.23 -1.24
CA LYS A 135 1.39 -9.05 -2.17
C LYS A 135 2.55 -8.43 -1.40
N THR A 136 3.44 -9.27 -0.90
CA THR A 136 4.62 -8.79 -0.16
C THR A 136 5.48 -7.90 -1.04
N ASN A 137 5.86 -6.73 -0.50
CA ASN A 137 6.78 -5.83 -1.18
C ASN A 137 8.09 -6.53 -1.50
N GLY A 138 8.63 -6.25 -2.67
CA GLY A 138 9.98 -6.63 -3.02
C GLY A 138 11.02 -5.74 -2.32
N ILE A 139 12.29 -6.12 -2.44
CA ILE A 139 13.44 -5.36 -1.96
C ILE A 139 14.31 -4.91 -3.13
N THR A 140 14.96 -3.75 -2.97
CA THR A 140 15.93 -3.22 -3.94
C THR A 140 17.33 -3.29 -3.31
N HIS A 141 17.82 -4.50 -3.06
CA HIS A 141 19.08 -4.73 -2.34
C HIS A 141 20.31 -4.19 -3.11
N ARG A 142 20.31 -4.19 -4.45
CA ARG A 142 21.41 -3.60 -5.24
C ARG A 142 21.58 -2.11 -4.94
N ARG A 143 20.51 -1.35 -4.86
CA ARG A 143 20.57 0.08 -4.50
C ARG A 143 20.88 0.28 -3.01
N TRP A 144 20.12 -0.35 -2.14
CA TRP A 144 20.11 -0.04 -0.70
C TRP A 144 21.15 -0.80 0.11
N LEU A 145 21.77 -1.86 -0.42
CA LEU A 145 22.88 -2.55 0.16
C LEU A 145 24.16 -2.30 -0.67
N LEU A 146 24.23 -2.83 -1.90
CA LEU A 146 25.46 -2.83 -2.67
C LEU A 146 25.98 -1.41 -2.99
N PHE A 147 25.11 -0.55 -3.48
CA PHE A 147 25.50 0.82 -3.87
C PHE A 147 25.61 1.74 -2.66
N SER A 148 24.67 1.70 -1.72
CA SER A 148 24.63 2.65 -0.59
C SER A 148 25.65 2.32 0.51
N ASN A 149 26.09 1.06 0.62
CA ASN A 149 27.05 0.64 1.65
C ASN A 149 28.09 -0.34 1.11
N PRO A 150 29.06 0.18 0.33
CA PRO A 150 30.11 -0.66 -0.27
C PRO A 150 31.00 -1.36 0.76
N GLN A 151 31.19 -0.78 1.95
CA GLN A 151 31.97 -1.40 3.02
C GLN A 151 31.24 -2.63 3.59
N LEU A 152 29.93 -2.54 3.82
CA LEU A 152 29.14 -3.69 4.22
C LEU A 152 29.11 -4.74 3.10
N THR A 153 28.97 -4.31 1.85
CA THR A 153 29.00 -5.21 0.70
C THR A 153 30.29 -6.02 0.64
N GLN A 154 31.45 -5.39 0.85
CA GLN A 154 32.74 -6.07 0.88
C GLN A 154 32.83 -7.06 2.04
N LEU A 155 32.37 -6.69 3.24
CA LEU A 155 32.34 -7.60 4.37
C LEU A 155 31.50 -8.85 4.10
N LEU A 156 30.34 -8.68 3.41
CA LEU A 156 29.48 -9.80 3.00
C LEU A 156 30.18 -10.68 1.96
N GLU A 157 30.81 -10.08 0.95
CA GLU A 157 31.58 -10.83 -0.06
C GLU A 157 32.68 -11.67 0.54
N ASP A 158 33.46 -11.09 1.49
CA ASP A 158 34.55 -11.80 2.20
C ASP A 158 34.01 -12.94 3.07
N THR A 159 32.73 -12.90 3.46
CA THR A 159 32.12 -13.88 4.38
C THR A 159 31.38 -14.99 3.65
N ILE A 160 30.51 -14.63 2.68
CA ILE A 160 29.59 -15.57 2.03
C ILE A 160 29.74 -15.63 0.49
N GLY A 161 30.76 -14.95 -0.07
CA GLY A 161 30.95 -14.83 -1.52
C GLY A 161 30.02 -13.77 -2.15
N ASP A 162 30.01 -13.71 -3.47
CA ASP A 162 29.36 -12.62 -4.23
C ASP A 162 27.98 -12.97 -4.83
N GLU A 163 27.55 -14.23 -4.70
CA GLU A 163 26.28 -14.71 -5.29
C GLU A 163 25.06 -13.91 -4.83
N PHE A 164 25.05 -13.37 -3.59
CA PHE A 164 23.93 -12.57 -3.07
C PHE A 164 23.67 -11.30 -3.87
N LYS A 165 24.62 -10.81 -4.67
CA LYS A 165 24.43 -9.64 -5.52
C LYS A 165 23.36 -9.86 -6.60
N THR A 166 23.25 -11.07 -7.10
CA THR A 166 22.27 -11.48 -8.10
C THR A 166 21.12 -12.29 -7.51
N ASN A 167 21.39 -13.07 -6.46
CA ASN A 167 20.42 -13.87 -5.74
C ASN A 167 20.38 -13.45 -4.24
N PRO A 168 19.45 -12.55 -3.82
CA PRO A 168 19.39 -12.06 -2.45
C PRO A 168 19.09 -13.14 -1.39
N GLU A 169 18.54 -14.31 -1.79
CA GLU A 169 18.30 -15.44 -0.88
C GLU A 169 19.62 -15.97 -0.28
N LYS A 170 20.73 -15.77 -0.98
CA LYS A 170 22.05 -16.13 -0.49
C LYS A 170 22.53 -15.37 0.76
N LEU A 171 21.84 -14.29 1.11
CA LEU A 171 22.07 -13.63 2.41
C LEU A 171 21.72 -14.54 3.61
N GLU A 172 20.91 -15.59 3.42
CA GLU A 172 20.63 -16.58 4.46
C GLU A 172 21.89 -17.37 4.86
N ASP A 173 22.88 -17.47 3.99
CA ASP A 173 24.17 -18.14 4.29
C ASP A 173 24.90 -17.46 5.49
N LEU A 174 24.56 -16.19 5.80
CA LEU A 174 25.05 -15.50 7.02
C LEU A 174 24.62 -16.18 8.32
N MET A 175 23.54 -16.97 8.30
CA MET A 175 23.08 -17.68 9.51
C MET A 175 24.16 -18.68 10.05
N ALA A 176 25.02 -19.18 9.17
CA ALA A 176 26.15 -20.05 9.59
C ALA A 176 27.24 -19.28 10.38
N HIS A 177 27.25 -17.96 10.32
CA HIS A 177 28.23 -17.07 10.92
C HIS A 177 27.66 -16.20 12.06
N VAL A 178 26.43 -16.48 12.53
CA VAL A 178 25.73 -15.63 13.49
C VAL A 178 26.47 -15.50 14.82
N ASP A 179 27.20 -16.55 15.24
CA ASP A 179 27.97 -16.61 16.49
C ASP A 179 29.47 -16.29 16.30
N ASP A 180 29.89 -15.86 15.11
CA ASP A 180 31.28 -15.45 14.84
C ASP A 180 31.56 -14.05 15.41
N GLU A 181 32.20 -14.01 16.59
CA GLU A 181 32.54 -12.76 17.28
C GLU A 181 33.44 -11.84 16.43
N ALA A 182 34.33 -12.40 15.60
CA ALA A 182 35.19 -11.60 14.73
C ALA A 182 34.40 -10.93 13.60
N LEU A 183 33.41 -11.62 13.03
CA LEU A 183 32.50 -11.06 12.05
C LEU A 183 31.63 -9.99 12.69
N GLN A 184 31.09 -10.24 13.89
CA GLN A 184 30.28 -9.24 14.62
C GLN A 184 31.08 -7.98 14.91
N ALA A 185 32.32 -8.08 15.32
CA ALA A 185 33.20 -6.91 15.55
C ALA A 185 33.41 -6.11 14.26
N LYS A 186 33.78 -6.77 13.15
CA LYS A 186 33.93 -6.11 11.83
C LYS A 186 32.63 -5.43 11.38
N PHE A 187 31.46 -6.06 11.59
CA PHE A 187 30.18 -5.45 11.27
C PHE A 187 29.92 -4.18 12.09
N MET A 188 30.25 -4.20 13.37
CA MET A 188 30.12 -3.01 14.22
C MET A 188 31.10 -1.89 13.81
N ASP A 189 32.31 -2.22 13.38
CA ASP A 189 33.28 -1.25 12.85
C ASP A 189 32.73 -0.58 11.57
N VAL A 190 32.17 -1.35 10.64
CA VAL A 190 31.52 -0.79 9.43
C VAL A 190 30.40 0.17 9.81
N LYS A 191 29.56 -0.18 10.78
CA LYS A 191 28.46 0.69 11.24
C LYS A 191 29.00 2.00 11.87
N LEU A 192 30.04 1.90 12.68
CA LEU A 192 30.67 3.05 13.32
C LEU A 192 31.28 4.01 12.27
N GLU A 193 32.01 3.47 11.30
CA GLU A 193 32.58 4.30 10.23
C GLU A 193 31.51 5.02 9.40
N ARG A 194 30.39 4.36 9.10
CA ARG A 194 29.26 5.01 8.40
C ARG A 194 28.63 6.13 9.24
N LYS A 195 28.53 5.97 10.55
CA LYS A 195 28.05 7.00 11.47
C LYS A 195 29.00 8.20 11.52
N LYS A 196 30.32 7.98 11.56
CA LYS A 196 31.32 9.07 11.50
C LYS A 196 31.24 9.86 10.21
N ILE A 197 31.05 9.17 9.06
CA ILE A 197 30.85 9.84 7.76
C ILE A 197 29.60 10.72 7.80
N LEU A 198 28.49 10.21 8.35
CA LEU A 198 27.25 11.01 8.49
C LEU A 198 27.46 12.21 9.42
N ALA A 199 28.12 12.03 10.57
CA ALA A 199 28.40 13.12 11.51
C ALA A 199 29.25 14.22 10.85
N ALA A 200 30.31 13.84 10.10
CA ALA A 200 31.13 14.78 9.36
C ALA A 200 30.32 15.55 8.30
N TYR A 201 29.47 14.86 7.54
CA TYR A 201 28.60 15.50 6.55
C TYR A 201 27.63 16.49 7.18
N VAL A 202 27.01 16.15 8.31
CA VAL A 202 26.08 17.05 9.02
C VAL A 202 26.83 18.27 9.57
N LYS A 203 28.03 18.07 10.12
CA LYS A 203 28.85 19.18 10.61
C LYS A 203 29.24 20.14 9.49
N GLU A 204 29.69 19.61 8.34
CA GLU A 204 30.10 20.39 7.19
C GLU A 204 28.97 21.22 6.59
N ASN A 205 27.75 20.59 6.45
CA ASN A 205 26.64 21.21 5.73
C ASN A 205 25.67 22.00 6.62
N LEU A 206 25.55 21.63 7.89
CA LEU A 206 24.58 22.24 8.82
C LEU A 206 25.23 22.92 10.04
N GLY A 207 26.55 22.74 10.24
CA GLY A 207 27.27 23.29 11.40
C GLY A 207 26.91 22.60 12.74
N ILE A 208 26.26 21.45 12.70
CA ILE A 208 25.79 20.72 13.89
C ILE A 208 26.75 19.58 14.21
N ASP A 209 27.21 19.53 15.45
CA ASP A 209 27.94 18.36 15.98
C ASP A 209 26.95 17.28 16.43
N ILE A 210 27.17 16.04 15.96
CA ILE A 210 26.42 14.86 16.37
C ILE A 210 27.38 13.94 17.13
N ASP A 211 26.94 13.48 18.31
CA ASP A 211 27.62 12.45 19.09
C ASP A 211 27.30 11.04 18.57
#